data_de1767529d9181ab52e07134e83dad43
#
_entry.id   de1767529d9181ab52e07134e83dad43
#
_cell.length_a   1.000
_cell.length_b   1.000
_cell.length_c   1.000
_cell.angle_alpha   90.00
_cell.angle_beta   90.00
_cell.angle_gamma   90.00
#
_symmetry.space_group_name_H-M   'P 1'
#
loop_
_entity.id
_entity.type
_entity.pdbx_description
1 polymer ?
#
loop_
_entity_poly.entity_id
_entity_poly.type
_entity_poly.pdbx_seq_one_letter_code
_entity_poly.pdbx_strand_id
1 'polypeptide(L)'
;MSTSTIAEKLGRSNAEIYRMILVLEQRGYIEKSEDIDGYQVTRRLLQLGTEHEPIKDILEYAQPIMRSLAEKTSMSCHIAVESQEQIVVISRVETPSNLSYSVRVGYRRPIAFAASGRILFVNQSAEKKESMINLLKKHHSEEEVKQFMADCKKVAKQGYLKAPSAFVHGVTDLSYPIIDSDHAVATLTIPYIMRIPEIMGIDDVLKELKGAAEEISKAVTYGIVRKL
;
A
#
# COMPACT_ATOMS: atom_id res chain seq x y z
N MET A 1 -13.75 -11.53 -19.38
CA MET A 1 -14.57 -10.44 -19.99
C MET A 1 -14.42 -10.48 -21.49
N SER A 2 -15.53 -10.30 -22.23
CA SER A 2 -15.49 -10.24 -23.70
C SER A 2 -14.85 -8.94 -24.22
N THR A 3 -14.39 -8.94 -25.48
CA THR A 3 -13.81 -7.74 -26.12
C THR A 3 -14.77 -6.55 -26.10
N SER A 4 -16.07 -6.82 -26.39
CA SER A 4 -17.11 -5.78 -26.37
C SER A 4 -17.32 -5.18 -24.98
N THR A 5 -17.35 -6.00 -23.94
CA THR A 5 -17.47 -5.52 -22.56
C THR A 5 -16.26 -4.67 -22.13
N ILE A 6 -15.04 -5.04 -22.59
CA ILE A 6 -13.82 -4.26 -22.31
C ILE A 6 -13.90 -2.90 -23.03
N ALA A 7 -14.31 -2.91 -24.31
CA ALA A 7 -14.45 -1.70 -25.12
C ALA A 7 -15.47 -0.72 -24.49
N GLU A 8 -16.63 -1.21 -24.09
CA GLU A 8 -17.66 -0.44 -23.42
C GLU A 8 -17.15 0.21 -22.11
N LYS A 9 -16.51 -0.59 -21.24
CA LYS A 9 -15.96 -0.09 -19.97
C LYS A 9 -14.86 0.95 -20.12
N LEU A 10 -14.10 0.89 -21.21
CA LEU A 10 -13.01 1.83 -21.49
C LEU A 10 -13.43 3.01 -22.38
N GLY A 11 -14.69 3.04 -22.86
CA GLY A 11 -15.18 4.06 -23.78
C GLY A 11 -14.41 4.08 -25.11
N ARG A 12 -14.00 2.90 -25.60
CA ARG A 12 -13.20 2.73 -26.82
C ARG A 12 -13.93 1.90 -27.87
N SER A 13 -13.50 2.02 -29.13
CA SER A 13 -14.04 1.18 -30.21
C SER A 13 -13.53 -0.27 -30.08
N ASN A 14 -14.35 -1.23 -30.58
CA ASN A 14 -13.94 -2.63 -30.60
C ASN A 14 -12.65 -2.87 -31.42
N ALA A 15 -12.41 -2.10 -32.47
CA ALA A 15 -11.22 -2.23 -33.30
C ALA A 15 -9.92 -1.79 -32.57
N GLU A 16 -9.99 -0.72 -31.75
CA GLU A 16 -8.88 -0.29 -30.91
C GLU A 16 -8.56 -1.34 -29.84
N ILE A 17 -9.61 -1.81 -29.15
CA ILE A 17 -9.47 -2.80 -28.09
C ILE A 17 -8.96 -4.13 -28.65
N TYR A 18 -9.43 -4.57 -29.80
CA TYR A 18 -8.97 -5.82 -30.40
C TYR A 18 -7.46 -5.85 -30.63
N ARG A 19 -6.88 -4.75 -31.17
CA ARG A 19 -5.41 -4.66 -31.35
C ARG A 19 -4.67 -4.70 -30.01
N MET A 20 -5.17 -4.03 -28.99
CA MET A 20 -4.57 -4.05 -27.65
C MET A 20 -4.62 -5.45 -27.02
N ILE A 21 -5.76 -6.13 -27.17
CA ILE A 21 -5.97 -7.49 -26.69
C ILE A 21 -4.97 -8.45 -27.35
N LEU A 22 -4.82 -8.40 -28.68
CA LEU A 22 -3.85 -9.24 -29.38
C LEU A 22 -2.43 -9.08 -28.87
N VAL A 23 -2.01 -7.82 -28.64
CA VAL A 23 -0.67 -7.56 -28.09
C VAL A 23 -0.52 -8.09 -26.67
N LEU A 24 -1.52 -7.91 -25.81
CA LEU A 24 -1.50 -8.40 -24.43
C LEU A 24 -1.51 -9.93 -24.39
N GLU A 25 -2.27 -10.59 -25.26
CA GLU A 25 -2.32 -12.04 -25.41
C GLU A 25 -0.97 -12.58 -25.90
N GLN A 26 -0.40 -12.01 -26.98
CA GLN A 26 0.91 -12.38 -27.50
C GLN A 26 2.04 -12.21 -26.47
N ARG A 27 1.92 -11.20 -25.61
CA ARG A 27 2.86 -10.96 -24.52
C ARG A 27 2.57 -11.80 -23.27
N GLY A 28 1.50 -12.62 -23.29
CA GLY A 28 1.13 -13.52 -22.20
C GLY A 28 0.59 -12.82 -20.97
N TYR A 29 0.06 -11.59 -21.07
CA TYR A 29 -0.56 -10.88 -19.94
C TYR A 29 -2.02 -11.28 -19.73
N ILE A 30 -2.69 -11.67 -20.83
CA ILE A 30 -4.04 -12.19 -20.83
C ILE A 30 -4.08 -13.46 -21.69
N GLU A 31 -5.07 -14.29 -21.45
CA GLU A 31 -5.37 -15.51 -22.20
C GLU A 31 -6.87 -15.66 -22.37
N LYS A 32 -7.30 -16.45 -23.35
CA LYS A 32 -8.71 -16.84 -23.48
C LYS A 32 -9.10 -17.69 -22.29
N SER A 33 -10.24 -17.38 -21.72
CA SER A 33 -10.78 -18.18 -20.62
C SER A 33 -11.43 -19.44 -21.18
N GLU A 34 -11.21 -20.58 -20.52
CA GLU A 34 -11.86 -21.85 -20.85
C GLU A 34 -13.33 -21.88 -20.36
N ASP A 35 -13.62 -21.15 -19.28
CA ASP A 35 -14.92 -21.17 -18.59
C ASP A 35 -15.91 -20.13 -19.09
N ILE A 36 -15.45 -19.07 -19.73
CA ILE A 36 -16.28 -17.94 -20.18
C ILE A 36 -15.84 -17.45 -21.54
N ASP A 37 -16.79 -17.03 -22.39
CA ASP A 37 -16.46 -16.34 -23.64
C ASP A 37 -15.79 -15.00 -23.36
N GLY A 38 -14.46 -14.96 -23.45
CA GLY A 38 -13.65 -13.78 -23.24
C GLY A 38 -12.24 -14.05 -22.72
N TYR A 39 -11.66 -13.01 -22.14
CA TYR A 39 -10.27 -12.99 -21.67
C TYR A 39 -10.18 -12.95 -20.15
N GLN A 40 -9.15 -13.57 -19.62
CA GLN A 40 -8.73 -13.52 -18.23
C GLN A 40 -7.25 -13.08 -18.13
N VAL A 41 -6.87 -12.56 -16.97
CA VAL A 41 -5.49 -12.14 -16.68
C VAL A 41 -4.67 -13.38 -16.33
N THR A 42 -3.48 -13.49 -16.90
CA THR A 42 -2.52 -14.56 -16.58
C THR A 42 -1.75 -14.26 -15.28
N ARG A 43 -0.97 -15.24 -14.83
CA ARG A 43 -0.06 -15.06 -13.69
C ARG A 43 1.15 -14.16 -13.98
N ARG A 44 1.36 -13.75 -15.25
CA ARG A 44 2.53 -12.94 -15.65
C ARG A 44 2.59 -11.58 -14.95
N LEU A 45 1.43 -10.94 -14.71
CA LEU A 45 1.39 -9.68 -13.94
C LEU A 45 1.81 -9.88 -12.49
N LEU A 46 1.44 -11.01 -11.89
CA LEU A 46 1.89 -11.37 -10.55
C LEU A 46 3.40 -11.58 -10.51
N GLN A 47 3.96 -12.31 -11.48
CA GLN A 47 5.41 -12.53 -11.60
C GLN A 47 6.16 -11.21 -11.67
N LEU A 48 5.76 -10.29 -12.55
CA LEU A 48 6.39 -8.98 -12.67
C LEU A 48 6.33 -8.16 -11.36
N GLY A 49 5.21 -8.23 -10.65
CA GLY A 49 5.06 -7.55 -9.36
C GLY A 49 5.92 -8.15 -8.24
N THR A 50 6.18 -9.45 -8.32
CA THR A 50 7.00 -10.17 -7.32
C THR A 50 8.48 -10.25 -7.68
N GLU A 51 8.86 -9.94 -8.93
CA GLU A 51 10.27 -9.86 -9.37
C GLU A 51 10.92 -8.51 -9.04
N HIS A 52 10.13 -7.49 -8.68
CA HIS A 52 10.66 -6.19 -8.25
C HIS A 52 11.28 -6.33 -6.86
N GLU A 53 12.60 -6.33 -6.78
CA GLU A 53 13.36 -6.67 -5.56
C GLU A 53 12.86 -6.02 -4.27
N PRO A 54 12.67 -4.69 -4.18
CA PRO A 54 12.19 -4.11 -2.92
C PRO A 54 10.82 -4.63 -2.47
N ILE A 55 9.90 -4.88 -3.42
CA ILE A 55 8.55 -5.39 -3.10
C ILE A 55 8.61 -6.87 -2.72
N LYS A 56 9.42 -7.66 -3.42
CA LYS A 56 9.61 -9.08 -3.12
C LYS A 56 10.14 -9.26 -1.70
N ASP A 57 11.20 -8.55 -1.37
CA ASP A 57 11.83 -8.62 -0.05
C ASP A 57 10.85 -8.20 1.05
N ILE A 58 10.12 -7.10 0.85
CA ILE A 58 9.09 -6.66 1.78
C ILE A 58 8.03 -7.77 1.98
N LEU A 59 7.52 -8.37 0.91
CA LEU A 59 6.48 -9.40 1.01
C LEU A 59 7.00 -10.65 1.71
N GLU A 60 8.23 -11.07 1.43
CA GLU A 60 8.82 -12.27 1.99
C GLU A 60 9.09 -12.14 3.51
N TYR A 61 9.72 -11.03 3.91
CA TYR A 61 10.12 -10.83 5.30
C TYR A 61 9.00 -10.28 6.18
N ALA A 62 8.09 -9.47 5.64
CA ALA A 62 7.07 -8.82 6.43
C ALA A 62 5.95 -9.77 6.88
N GLN A 63 5.61 -10.79 6.10
CA GLN A 63 4.47 -11.66 6.40
C GLN A 63 4.50 -12.30 7.80
N PRO A 64 5.58 -12.97 8.26
CA PRO A 64 5.63 -13.53 9.60
C PRO A 64 5.58 -12.46 10.70
N ILE A 65 6.23 -11.32 10.49
CA ILE A 65 6.25 -10.20 11.44
C ILE A 65 4.84 -9.59 11.55
N MET A 66 4.15 -9.38 10.43
CA MET A 66 2.77 -8.88 10.39
C MET A 66 1.79 -9.83 11.08
N ARG A 67 1.98 -11.15 10.95
CA ARG A 67 1.15 -12.13 11.67
C ARG A 67 1.33 -12.00 13.17
N SER A 68 2.57 -11.98 13.65
CA SER A 68 2.88 -11.76 15.06
C SER A 68 2.29 -10.45 15.58
N LEU A 69 2.39 -9.37 14.80
CA LEU A 69 1.81 -8.08 15.14
C LEU A 69 0.27 -8.16 15.25
N ALA A 70 -0.40 -8.79 14.28
CA ALA A 70 -1.85 -8.93 14.27
C ALA A 70 -2.36 -9.79 15.44
N GLU A 71 -1.62 -10.85 15.79
CA GLU A 71 -1.92 -11.70 16.95
C GLU A 71 -1.76 -10.93 18.26
N LYS A 72 -0.63 -10.25 18.47
CA LYS A 72 -0.35 -9.49 19.70
C LYS A 72 -1.34 -8.35 19.92
N THR A 73 -1.62 -7.59 18.87
CA THR A 73 -2.47 -6.40 18.97
C THR A 73 -3.95 -6.70 18.85
N SER A 74 -4.31 -7.89 18.37
CA SER A 74 -5.66 -8.23 17.91
C SER A 74 -6.22 -7.27 16.87
N MET A 75 -5.34 -6.60 16.10
CA MET A 75 -5.69 -5.66 15.03
C MET A 75 -5.13 -6.17 13.69
N SER A 76 -5.88 -5.91 12.62
CA SER A 76 -5.37 -6.16 11.27
C SER A 76 -4.34 -5.10 10.88
N CYS A 77 -3.37 -5.48 10.06
CA CYS A 77 -2.37 -4.55 9.54
C CYS A 77 -2.18 -4.72 8.03
N HIS A 78 -1.64 -3.69 7.41
CA HIS A 78 -1.34 -3.73 5.97
C HIS A 78 -0.07 -2.96 5.63
N ILE A 79 0.53 -3.34 4.50
CA ILE A 79 1.66 -2.64 3.90
C ILE A 79 1.17 -1.91 2.66
N ALA A 80 1.56 -0.64 2.54
CA ALA A 80 1.29 0.18 1.37
C ALA A 80 2.59 0.79 0.81
N VAL A 81 2.64 0.90 -0.52
CA VAL A 81 3.72 1.53 -1.29
C VAL A 81 3.19 2.71 -2.09
N GLU A 82 4.10 3.58 -2.54
CA GLU A 82 3.77 4.65 -3.49
C GLU A 82 3.81 4.10 -4.91
N SER A 83 2.82 4.44 -5.71
CA SER A 83 2.77 4.17 -7.14
C SER A 83 1.94 5.24 -7.85
N GLN A 84 2.57 6.05 -8.72
CA GLN A 84 1.90 7.07 -9.54
C GLN A 84 0.99 8.00 -8.71
N GLU A 85 1.55 8.69 -7.72
CA GLU A 85 0.85 9.62 -6.82
C GLU A 85 -0.24 8.99 -5.95
N GLN A 86 -0.30 7.67 -5.93
CA GLN A 86 -1.23 6.93 -5.09
C GLN A 86 -0.47 6.03 -4.14
N ILE A 87 -1.07 5.76 -3.00
CA ILE A 87 -0.69 4.61 -2.21
C ILE A 87 -1.42 3.38 -2.77
N VAL A 88 -0.73 2.26 -2.73
CA VAL A 88 -1.30 0.96 -3.09
C VAL A 88 -1.02 -0.02 -1.96
N VAL A 89 -2.06 -0.67 -1.45
CA VAL A 89 -1.91 -1.74 -0.46
C VAL A 89 -1.43 -3.00 -1.18
N ILE A 90 -0.23 -3.48 -0.83
CA ILE A 90 0.40 -4.65 -1.46
C ILE A 90 0.33 -5.92 -0.61
N SER A 91 0.13 -5.77 0.70
CA SER A 91 0.01 -6.90 1.64
C SER A 91 -0.89 -6.52 2.80
N ARG A 92 -1.59 -7.51 3.34
CA ARG A 92 -2.36 -7.37 4.58
C ARG A 92 -2.32 -8.67 5.39
N VAL A 93 -2.47 -8.52 6.69
CA VAL A 93 -2.77 -9.62 7.61
C VAL A 93 -4.00 -9.23 8.41
N GLU A 94 -4.99 -10.10 8.40
CA GLU A 94 -6.18 -9.92 9.22
C GLU A 94 -5.93 -10.50 10.61
N THR A 95 -6.48 -9.83 11.61
CA THR A 95 -6.44 -10.35 12.98
C THR A 95 -7.21 -11.68 13.06
N PRO A 96 -6.74 -12.67 13.86
CA PRO A 96 -7.49 -13.88 14.10
C PRO A 96 -8.73 -13.69 14.99
N SER A 97 -8.96 -12.48 15.46
CA SER A 97 -10.11 -12.11 16.30
C SER A 97 -11.42 -12.14 15.52
N ASN A 98 -12.53 -12.39 16.21
CA ASN A 98 -13.88 -12.44 15.62
C ASN A 98 -14.35 -11.12 14.99
N LEU A 99 -13.75 -9.98 15.35
CA LEU A 99 -14.01 -8.69 14.76
C LEU A 99 -12.74 -8.19 14.07
N SER A 100 -12.83 -7.96 12.77
CA SER A 100 -11.72 -7.49 11.95
C SER A 100 -12.14 -6.26 11.15
N TYR A 101 -11.30 -5.23 11.17
CA TYR A 101 -11.34 -4.15 10.19
C TYR A 101 -10.02 -4.16 9.42
N SER A 102 -10.07 -4.29 8.12
CA SER A 102 -8.88 -4.37 7.28
C SER A 102 -9.06 -3.66 5.95
N VAL A 103 -7.95 -3.18 5.39
CA VAL A 103 -7.91 -2.60 4.04
C VAL A 103 -7.46 -3.70 3.07
N ARG A 104 -8.21 -3.93 2.00
CA ARG A 104 -7.90 -5.02 1.05
C ARG A 104 -6.66 -4.72 0.21
N VAL A 105 -5.96 -5.77 -0.19
CA VAL A 105 -4.86 -5.68 -1.17
C VAL A 105 -5.39 -5.13 -2.50
N GLY A 106 -4.59 -4.28 -3.15
CA GLY A 106 -4.98 -3.55 -4.35
C GLY A 106 -5.77 -2.26 -4.11
N TYR A 107 -6.13 -1.95 -2.86
CA TYR A 107 -6.75 -0.66 -2.54
C TYR A 107 -5.79 0.49 -2.88
N ARG A 108 -6.34 1.51 -3.53
CA ARG A 108 -5.58 2.69 -3.98
C ARG A 108 -6.19 3.98 -3.46
N ARG A 109 -5.34 4.95 -3.18
CA ARG A 109 -5.73 6.30 -2.75
C ARG A 109 -4.72 7.33 -3.21
N PRO A 110 -5.14 8.56 -3.56
CA PRO A 110 -4.21 9.65 -3.75
C PRO A 110 -3.35 9.86 -2.50
N ILE A 111 -2.05 10.05 -2.70
CA ILE A 111 -1.07 10.15 -1.61
C ILE A 111 -1.38 11.30 -0.66
N ALA A 112 -1.96 12.39 -1.18
CA ALA A 112 -2.35 13.57 -0.40
C ALA A 112 -3.36 13.27 0.71
N PHE A 113 -4.23 12.27 0.51
CA PHE A 113 -5.33 11.97 1.44
C PHE A 113 -5.08 10.73 2.29
N ALA A 114 -4.01 9.98 2.03
CA ALA A 114 -3.70 8.76 2.77
C ALA A 114 -2.75 9.02 3.93
N ALA A 115 -2.99 8.37 5.07
CA ALA A 115 -2.07 8.35 6.21
C ALA A 115 -0.67 7.88 5.78
N SER A 116 -0.60 6.75 5.08
CA SER A 116 0.62 6.18 4.49
C SER A 116 1.33 7.15 3.56
N GLY A 117 0.58 7.99 2.83
CA GLY A 117 1.14 8.97 1.90
C GLY A 117 2.02 10.00 2.58
N ARG A 118 1.61 10.50 3.76
CA ARG A 118 2.41 11.46 4.54
C ARG A 118 3.71 10.83 5.04
N ILE A 119 3.66 9.60 5.49
CA ILE A 119 4.84 8.84 5.95
C ILE A 119 5.81 8.62 4.78
N LEU A 120 5.30 8.16 3.62
CA LEU A 120 6.14 7.96 2.42
C LEU A 120 6.79 9.26 1.99
N PHE A 121 6.04 10.36 1.92
CA PHE A 121 6.55 11.65 1.49
C PHE A 121 7.69 12.17 2.38
N VAL A 122 7.53 12.16 3.71
CA VAL A 122 8.53 12.75 4.62
C VAL A 122 9.87 12.00 4.63
N ASN A 123 9.84 10.72 4.28
CA ASN A 123 11.01 9.84 4.27
C ASN A 123 11.60 9.63 2.85
N GLN A 124 11.33 10.54 1.91
CA GLN A 124 11.93 10.52 0.57
C GLN A 124 13.09 11.50 0.44
N SER A 125 13.90 11.33 -0.61
CA SER A 125 14.93 12.30 -1.00
C SER A 125 14.32 13.67 -1.36
N ALA A 126 15.12 14.72 -1.34
CA ALA A 126 14.67 16.06 -1.71
C ALA A 126 14.12 16.10 -3.14
N GLU A 127 14.81 15.45 -4.08
CA GLU A 127 14.40 15.37 -5.49
C GLU A 127 13.04 14.65 -5.65
N LYS A 128 12.85 13.53 -4.96
CA LYS A 128 11.59 12.79 -5.01
C LYS A 128 10.45 13.61 -4.39
N LYS A 129 10.69 14.30 -3.28
CA LYS A 129 9.72 15.22 -2.66
C LYS A 129 9.29 16.33 -3.61
N GLU A 130 10.24 16.95 -4.30
CA GLU A 130 9.94 18.01 -5.28
C GLU A 130 9.10 17.46 -6.44
N SER A 131 9.47 16.30 -6.98
CA SER A 131 8.68 15.62 -8.01
C SER A 131 7.26 15.34 -7.54
N MET A 132 7.09 14.79 -6.33
CA MET A 132 5.78 14.51 -5.74
C MET A 132 4.94 15.77 -5.54
N ILE A 133 5.55 16.88 -5.06
CA ILE A 133 4.84 18.16 -4.91
C ILE A 133 4.39 18.71 -6.26
N ASN A 134 5.24 18.64 -7.27
CA ASN A 134 4.91 19.12 -8.61
C ASN A 134 3.74 18.34 -9.23
N LEU A 135 3.67 17.06 -8.97
CA LEU A 135 2.57 16.21 -9.39
C LEU A 135 1.29 16.51 -8.60
N LEU A 136 1.38 16.64 -7.27
CA LEU A 136 0.25 17.00 -6.42
C LEU A 136 -0.39 18.33 -6.85
N LYS A 137 0.42 19.34 -7.19
CA LYS A 137 -0.06 20.65 -7.68
C LYS A 137 -0.81 20.58 -9.01
N LYS A 138 -0.59 19.54 -9.82
CA LYS A 138 -1.33 19.36 -11.09
C LYS A 138 -2.73 18.79 -10.90
N HIS A 139 -2.95 18.03 -9.81
CA HIS A 139 -4.15 17.23 -9.62
C HIS A 139 -4.98 17.65 -8.38
N HIS A 140 -4.43 18.55 -7.55
CA HIS A 140 -5.04 18.99 -6.30
C HIS A 140 -5.03 20.49 -6.15
N SER A 141 -5.99 21.03 -5.39
CA SER A 141 -6.06 22.46 -5.08
C SER A 141 -4.86 22.91 -4.23
N GLU A 142 -4.56 24.19 -4.27
CA GLU A 142 -3.49 24.77 -3.44
C GLU A 142 -3.74 24.54 -1.93
N GLU A 143 -4.99 24.61 -1.51
CA GLU A 143 -5.43 24.35 -0.14
C GLU A 143 -5.10 22.91 0.31
N GLU A 144 -5.44 21.91 -0.53
CA GLU A 144 -5.15 20.50 -0.27
C GLU A 144 -3.66 20.22 -0.18
N VAL A 145 -2.87 20.78 -1.08
CA VAL A 145 -1.40 20.67 -1.05
C VAL A 145 -0.82 21.33 0.19
N LYS A 146 -1.31 22.51 0.57
CA LYS A 146 -0.88 23.23 1.77
C LYS A 146 -1.21 22.44 3.05
N GLN A 147 -2.42 21.88 3.12
CA GLN A 147 -2.82 21.02 4.24
C GLN A 147 -1.95 19.77 4.34
N PHE A 148 -1.73 19.09 3.21
CA PHE A 148 -0.83 17.94 3.14
C PHE A 148 0.57 18.25 3.65
N MET A 149 1.16 19.38 3.22
CA MET A 149 2.48 19.82 3.65
C MET A 149 2.52 20.17 5.15
N ALA A 150 1.45 20.75 5.69
CA ALA A 150 1.34 21.04 7.11
C ALA A 150 1.29 19.75 7.95
N ASP A 151 0.55 18.74 7.50
CA ASP A 151 0.49 17.45 8.16
C ASP A 151 1.82 16.69 8.06
N CYS A 152 2.49 16.76 6.90
CA CYS A 152 3.83 16.18 6.72
C CYS A 152 4.86 16.75 7.70
N LYS A 153 4.79 18.06 8.04
CA LYS A 153 5.68 18.66 9.05
C LYS A 153 5.48 18.04 10.44
N LYS A 154 4.24 17.68 10.81
CA LYS A 154 3.95 17.00 12.09
C LYS A 154 4.55 15.60 12.08
N VAL A 155 4.31 14.85 10.99
CA VAL A 155 4.84 13.48 10.81
C VAL A 155 6.37 13.47 10.84
N ALA A 156 7.03 14.42 10.18
CA ALA A 156 8.50 14.52 10.17
C ALA A 156 9.10 14.70 11.58
N LYS A 157 8.40 15.37 12.49
CA LYS A 157 8.84 15.55 13.88
C LYS A 157 8.65 14.31 14.74
N GLN A 158 7.59 13.54 14.47
CA GLN A 158 7.21 12.38 15.28
C GLN A 158 7.85 11.08 14.77
N GLY A 159 8.15 10.99 13.46
CA GLY A 159 8.62 9.77 12.81
C GLY A 159 7.53 8.74 12.52
N TYR A 160 6.28 9.03 12.88
CA TYR A 160 5.11 8.18 12.67
C TYR A 160 3.85 9.02 12.47
N LEU A 161 2.76 8.36 12.08
CA LEU A 161 1.45 8.98 12.01
C LEU A 161 0.49 8.30 13.00
N LYS A 162 -0.21 9.12 13.78
CA LYS A 162 -1.37 8.77 14.61
C LYS A 162 -2.42 9.84 14.38
N ALA A 163 -3.44 9.52 13.59
CA ALA A 163 -4.48 10.48 13.22
C ALA A 163 -5.82 9.77 12.98
N PRO A 164 -6.94 10.45 13.22
CA PRO A 164 -8.25 9.95 12.78
C PRO A 164 -8.21 9.61 11.30
N SER A 165 -8.85 8.48 10.93
CA SER A 165 -8.96 8.09 9.52
C SER A 165 -9.76 9.13 8.76
N ALA A 166 -9.26 9.52 7.58
CA ALA A 166 -9.97 10.45 6.69
C ALA A 166 -11.19 9.82 6.01
N PHE A 167 -11.43 8.52 6.19
CA PHE A 167 -12.41 7.76 5.40
C PHE A 167 -13.44 7.02 6.24
N VAL A 168 -13.12 6.74 7.51
CA VAL A 168 -13.99 5.94 8.38
C VAL A 168 -14.03 6.54 9.77
N HIS A 169 -15.22 6.92 10.21
CA HIS A 169 -15.42 7.40 11.58
C HIS A 169 -15.13 6.30 12.60
N GLY A 170 -14.49 6.67 13.70
CA GLY A 170 -14.15 5.74 14.77
C GLY A 170 -12.88 4.92 14.52
N VAL A 171 -12.22 5.10 13.39
CA VAL A 171 -10.91 4.50 13.10
C VAL A 171 -9.81 5.54 13.30
N THR A 172 -8.70 5.12 13.94
CA THR A 172 -7.47 5.91 14.02
C THR A 172 -6.38 5.20 13.23
N ASP A 173 -5.85 5.85 12.20
CA ASP A 173 -4.76 5.30 11.42
C ASP A 173 -3.44 5.46 12.18
N LEU A 174 -2.76 4.34 12.43
CA LEU A 174 -1.42 4.26 13.00
C LEU A 174 -0.48 3.77 11.92
N SER A 175 0.56 4.54 11.59
CA SER A 175 1.45 4.19 10.48
C SER A 175 2.91 4.51 10.80
N TYR A 176 3.80 3.55 10.47
CA TYR A 176 5.26 3.71 10.53
C TYR A 176 5.88 3.46 9.14
N PRO A 177 7.02 4.10 8.84
CA PRO A 177 7.77 3.81 7.62
C PRO A 177 8.46 2.45 7.71
N ILE A 178 8.56 1.79 6.56
CA ILE A 178 9.52 0.71 6.30
C ILE A 178 10.64 1.34 5.50
N ILE A 179 11.83 1.37 6.10
CA ILE A 179 13.00 2.06 5.56
C ILE A 179 13.93 1.04 4.90
N ASP A 180 14.38 1.36 3.70
CA ASP A 180 15.54 0.74 3.07
C ASP A 180 16.62 1.79 2.91
N SER A 181 17.79 1.54 3.56
CA SER A 181 18.90 2.48 3.63
C SER A 181 18.48 3.84 4.21
N ASP A 182 18.14 4.81 3.39
CA ASP A 182 17.80 6.18 3.83
C ASP A 182 16.37 6.61 3.47
N HIS A 183 15.59 5.76 2.80
CA HIS A 183 14.29 6.13 2.26
C HIS A 183 13.19 5.15 2.65
N ALA A 184 11.96 5.68 2.83
CA ALA A 184 10.80 4.82 2.99
C ALA A 184 10.43 4.17 1.66
N VAL A 185 10.51 2.85 1.61
CA VAL A 185 10.05 2.04 0.47
C VAL A 185 8.60 1.62 0.62
N ALA A 186 8.12 1.54 1.85
CA ALA A 186 6.75 1.19 2.18
C ALA A 186 6.31 1.78 3.52
N THR A 187 5.08 1.53 3.92
CA THR A 187 4.56 1.80 5.26
C THR A 187 3.89 0.57 5.83
N LEU A 188 4.03 0.36 7.13
CA LEU A 188 3.21 -0.56 7.90
C LEU A 188 2.15 0.23 8.65
N THR A 189 0.88 -0.15 8.49
CA THR A 189 -0.27 0.59 9.03
C THR A 189 -1.22 -0.34 9.75
N ILE A 190 -1.69 0.08 10.93
CA ILE A 190 -2.81 -0.51 11.64
C ILE A 190 -3.97 0.50 11.65
N PRO A 191 -5.12 0.20 11.05
CA PRO A 191 -6.34 0.96 11.26
C PRO A 191 -6.92 0.57 12.62
N TYR A 192 -6.56 1.32 13.65
CA TYR A 192 -6.97 1.05 15.02
C TYR A 192 -8.44 1.35 15.24
N ILE A 193 -9.15 0.40 15.86
CA ILE A 193 -10.54 0.53 16.30
C ILE A 193 -10.59 0.28 17.80
N MET A 194 -11.20 1.20 18.52
CA MET A 194 -11.48 0.97 19.94
C MET A 194 -12.55 -0.12 20.10
N ARG A 195 -12.25 -1.13 20.89
CA ARG A 195 -13.15 -2.25 21.19
C ARG A 195 -13.62 -2.19 22.63
N ILE A 196 -14.74 -2.82 22.91
CA ILE A 196 -15.29 -2.95 24.25
C ILE A 196 -15.45 -4.46 24.55
N PRO A 197 -14.72 -5.03 25.53
CA PRO A 197 -13.64 -4.38 26.27
C PRO A 197 -12.40 -4.06 25.40
N GLU A 198 -11.61 -3.08 25.81
CA GLU A 198 -10.35 -2.77 25.15
C GLU A 198 -9.36 -3.92 25.38
N ILE A 199 -8.76 -4.44 24.27
CA ILE A 199 -7.79 -5.56 24.33
C ILE A 199 -6.39 -5.01 24.56
N MET A 200 -6.03 -3.93 23.84
CA MET A 200 -4.75 -3.24 23.94
C MET A 200 -4.95 -1.76 23.66
N GLY A 201 -4.41 -0.90 24.52
CA GLY A 201 -4.47 0.55 24.36
C GLY A 201 -3.71 1.04 23.12
N ILE A 202 -4.17 2.15 22.56
CA ILE A 202 -3.64 2.67 21.29
C ILE A 202 -2.12 2.94 21.34
N ASP A 203 -1.58 3.36 22.50
CA ASP A 203 -0.15 3.66 22.64
C ASP A 203 0.70 2.39 22.71
N ASP A 204 0.16 1.31 23.28
CA ASP A 204 0.81 0.00 23.26
C ASP A 204 0.77 -0.61 21.86
N VAL A 205 -0.35 -0.49 21.14
CA VAL A 205 -0.45 -0.90 19.73
C VAL A 205 0.56 -0.13 18.89
N LEU A 206 0.72 1.18 19.14
CA LEU A 206 1.70 2.01 18.42
C LEU A 206 3.14 1.55 18.68
N LYS A 207 3.46 1.11 19.90
CA LYS A 207 4.77 0.55 20.27
C LYS A 207 5.05 -0.77 19.56
N GLU A 208 4.08 -1.69 19.52
CA GLU A 208 4.21 -2.95 18.80
C GLU A 208 4.37 -2.72 17.29
N LEU A 209 3.59 -1.78 16.72
CA LEU A 209 3.68 -1.38 15.33
C LEU A 209 5.06 -0.83 14.99
N LYS A 210 5.63 0.02 15.86
CA LYS A 210 7.00 0.53 15.70
C LYS A 210 8.01 -0.60 15.64
N GLY A 211 7.98 -1.52 16.60
CA GLY A 211 8.89 -2.65 16.65
C GLY A 211 8.83 -3.51 15.38
N ALA A 212 7.62 -3.81 14.92
CA ALA A 212 7.41 -4.56 13.68
C ALA A 212 7.94 -3.83 12.44
N ALA A 213 7.69 -2.52 12.32
CA ALA A 213 8.19 -1.72 11.20
C ALA A 213 9.72 -1.64 11.17
N GLU A 214 10.37 -1.50 12.34
CA GLU A 214 11.83 -1.50 12.47
C GLU A 214 12.42 -2.88 12.13
N GLU A 215 11.78 -3.96 12.53
CA GLU A 215 12.21 -5.33 12.21
C GLU A 215 12.14 -5.59 10.70
N ILE A 216 11.03 -5.23 10.05
CA ILE A 216 10.89 -5.32 8.60
C ILE A 216 11.94 -4.45 7.89
N SER A 217 12.16 -3.22 8.35
CA SER A 217 13.16 -2.31 7.78
C SER A 217 14.57 -2.91 7.82
N LYS A 218 14.96 -3.51 8.94
CA LYS A 218 16.24 -4.21 9.06
C LYS A 218 16.35 -5.38 8.08
N ALA A 219 15.29 -6.18 7.96
CA ALA A 219 15.28 -7.31 7.05
C ALA A 219 15.43 -6.87 5.57
N VAL A 220 14.77 -5.77 5.20
CA VAL A 220 14.86 -5.18 3.84
C VAL A 220 16.23 -4.57 3.58
N THR A 221 16.75 -3.74 4.51
CA THR A 221 18.03 -3.03 4.35
C THR A 221 19.23 -3.97 4.33
N TYR A 222 19.26 -4.94 5.23
CA TYR A 222 20.42 -5.83 5.34
C TYR A 222 20.34 -7.04 4.43
N GLY A 223 19.26 -7.15 3.67
CA GLY A 223 19.00 -8.25 2.75
C GLY A 223 19.47 -9.55 3.39
N ILE A 224 18.68 -10.17 4.27
CA ILE A 224 19.02 -11.53 4.73
C ILE A 224 18.85 -12.41 3.49
N VAL A 225 19.65 -12.13 2.49
CA VAL A 225 19.84 -12.97 1.34
C VAL A 225 20.52 -14.19 1.86
N ARG A 226 19.80 -15.26 1.98
CA ARG A 226 20.38 -16.56 1.84
C ARG A 226 21.08 -16.58 0.48
N LYS A 227 22.38 -16.24 0.46
CA LYS A 227 23.25 -16.76 -0.57
C LYS A 227 23.21 -18.27 -0.37
N LEU A 228 22.37 -18.94 -1.12
CA LEU A 228 22.56 -20.34 -1.44
C LEU A 228 23.69 -20.47 -2.45
#